data_420613f8dcdee7ed4409f5e5bb384c58
#
_entry.id   420613f8dcdee7ed4409f5e5bb384c58
#
_cell.length_a   1.000
_cell.length_b   1.000
_cell.length_c   1.000
_cell.angle_alpha   90.00
_cell.angle_beta   90.00
_cell.angle_gamma   90.00
#
_symmetry.space_group_name_H-M   'P 1'
#
loop_
_entity.id
_entity.type
_entity.pdbx_description
1 polymer ?
#
loop_
_entity_poly.entity_id
_entity_poly.type
_entity_poly.pdbx_seq_one_letter_code
_entity_poly.pdbx_strand_id
1 'polypeptide(L)'
;MRCRYCHNPETWPCTIGEQQTPAQALQKALRYRTYWKNNGGLTVSGGEPLLQIDFVSELFRLAKLQGVHTTLDTAGQPYTTAEPFYSKFETLMQNTDLVMLDLKAFYPDRHKALTGCDNTPILDMARWMGEHGKAMWIRHVLVPGLTDDEAELR
;
A
#
# COMPACT_ATOMS: atom_id res chain seq x y z
N MET A 1 -7.03 -4.48 -8.48
CA MET A 1 -6.26 -4.82 -9.70
C MET A 1 -6.11 -6.33 -9.86
N ARG A 2 -5.86 -6.81 -11.10
CA ARG A 2 -5.58 -8.22 -11.41
C ARG A 2 -4.33 -8.30 -12.30
N CYS A 3 -3.18 -7.99 -11.71
CA CYS A 3 -1.91 -7.94 -12.44
C CYS A 3 -1.56 -9.29 -13.05
N ARG A 4 -1.09 -9.31 -14.30
CA ARG A 4 -0.71 -10.54 -15.03
C ARG A 4 0.41 -11.33 -14.35
N TYR A 5 1.23 -10.66 -13.53
CA TYR A 5 2.30 -11.28 -12.74
C TYR A 5 2.03 -11.22 -11.23
N CYS A 6 0.75 -11.28 -10.82
CA CYS A 6 0.42 -11.21 -9.41
C CYS A 6 1.11 -12.33 -8.62
N HIS A 7 1.82 -11.95 -7.57
CA HIS A 7 2.49 -12.89 -6.68
C HIS A 7 1.52 -13.59 -5.71
N ASN A 8 0.41 -12.92 -5.36
CA ASN A 8 -0.58 -13.42 -4.40
C ASN A 8 -1.99 -13.43 -5.02
N PRO A 9 -2.26 -14.21 -6.08
CA PRO A 9 -3.57 -14.22 -6.74
C PRO A 9 -4.69 -14.75 -5.82
N GLU A 10 -4.35 -15.50 -4.78
CA GLU A 10 -5.27 -15.98 -3.73
C GLU A 10 -5.90 -14.84 -2.93
N THR A 11 -5.34 -13.64 -2.94
CA THR A 11 -5.90 -12.47 -2.25
C THR A 11 -7.01 -11.76 -3.05
N TRP A 12 -7.24 -12.14 -4.32
CA TRP A 12 -8.27 -11.51 -5.15
C TRP A 12 -9.71 -11.73 -4.65
N PRO A 13 -10.09 -12.92 -4.13
CA PRO A 13 -11.35 -13.06 -3.43
C PRO A 13 -11.24 -12.44 -2.04
N CYS A 14 -11.94 -11.32 -1.80
CA CYS A 14 -11.95 -10.65 -0.49
C CYS A 14 -12.66 -11.46 0.63
N THR A 15 -12.95 -12.74 0.38
CA THR A 15 -13.65 -13.64 1.30
C THR A 15 -12.74 -14.62 2.02
N ILE A 16 -11.44 -14.61 1.70
CA ILE A 16 -10.44 -15.52 2.26
C ILE A 16 -9.67 -14.81 3.37
N GLY A 17 -9.35 -15.54 4.41
CA GLY A 17 -8.48 -15.06 5.49
C GLY A 17 -9.13 -15.17 6.86
N GLU A 18 -8.33 -14.86 7.88
CA GLU A 18 -8.77 -14.83 9.27
C GLU A 18 -9.28 -13.44 9.61
N GLN A 19 -10.49 -13.35 10.14
CA GLN A 19 -10.99 -12.07 10.65
C GLN A 19 -10.33 -11.74 11.99
N GLN A 20 -9.75 -10.54 12.08
CA GLN A 20 -9.08 -10.06 13.28
C GLN A 20 -9.47 -8.61 13.53
N THR A 21 -9.44 -8.20 14.79
CA THR A 21 -9.47 -6.77 15.13
C THR A 21 -8.08 -6.15 14.94
N PRO A 22 -7.97 -4.82 14.74
CA PRO A 22 -6.68 -4.14 14.68
C PRO A 22 -5.79 -4.40 15.91
N ALA A 23 -6.39 -4.45 17.10
CA ALA A 23 -5.67 -4.76 18.35
C ALA A 23 -5.09 -6.19 18.36
N GLN A 24 -5.85 -7.19 17.89
CA GLN A 24 -5.36 -8.57 17.78
C GLN A 24 -4.22 -8.68 16.75
N ALA A 25 -4.34 -8.01 15.61
CA ALA A 25 -3.30 -7.98 14.59
C ALA A 25 -2.01 -7.34 15.14
N LEU A 26 -2.13 -6.21 15.86
CA LEU A 26 -0.99 -5.58 16.50
C LEU A 26 -0.33 -6.50 17.54
N GLN A 27 -1.13 -7.15 18.40
CA GLN A 27 -0.60 -8.09 19.39
C GLN A 27 0.20 -9.22 18.74
N LYS A 28 -0.28 -9.78 17.63
CA LYS A 28 0.46 -10.79 16.86
C LYS A 28 1.80 -10.23 16.35
N ALA A 29 1.80 -9.05 15.78
CA ALA A 29 3.01 -8.39 15.28
C ALA A 29 4.02 -8.10 16.41
N LEU A 30 3.58 -7.62 17.57
CA LEU A 30 4.42 -7.28 18.70
C LEU A 30 5.17 -8.48 19.31
N ARG A 31 4.71 -9.72 19.08
CA ARG A 31 5.47 -10.94 19.47
C ARG A 31 6.84 -11.00 18.82
N TYR A 32 7.01 -10.36 17.67
CA TYR A 32 8.25 -10.33 16.91
C TYR A 32 9.09 -9.08 17.17
N ARG A 33 8.68 -8.22 18.13
CA ARG A 33 9.34 -6.93 18.43
C ARG A 33 10.83 -7.07 18.73
N THR A 34 11.26 -8.17 19.33
CA THR A 34 12.69 -8.45 19.63
C THR A 34 13.53 -8.58 18.36
N TYR A 35 12.93 -8.97 17.24
CA TYR A 35 13.62 -9.09 15.96
C TYR A 35 13.73 -7.77 15.20
N TRP A 36 12.92 -6.76 15.57
CA TRP A 36 12.92 -5.47 14.87
C TRP A 36 14.13 -4.60 15.20
N LYS A 37 14.86 -4.91 16.29
CA LYS A 37 15.97 -4.11 16.78
C LYS A 37 15.55 -2.64 16.99
N ASN A 38 16.40 -1.69 16.51
CA ASN A 38 16.14 -0.26 16.70
C ASN A 38 15.38 0.38 15.52
N ASN A 39 15.32 -0.28 14.35
CA ASN A 39 14.84 0.32 13.10
C ASN A 39 13.69 -0.47 12.43
N GLY A 40 13.16 -1.48 13.09
CA GLY A 40 12.05 -2.27 12.56
C GLY A 40 10.68 -1.68 12.91
N GLY A 41 9.66 -2.29 12.33
CA GLY A 41 8.29 -1.84 12.52
C GLY A 41 7.28 -2.78 11.91
N LEU A 42 6.11 -2.25 11.60
CA LEU A 42 4.99 -2.95 11.01
C LEU A 42 4.79 -2.49 9.56
N THR A 43 4.83 -3.42 8.63
CA THR A 43 4.40 -3.19 7.24
C THR A 43 3.07 -3.88 7.02
N VAL A 44 2.07 -3.14 6.55
CA VAL A 44 0.81 -3.72 6.08
C VAL A 44 0.83 -3.77 4.57
N SER A 45 0.70 -4.99 4.05
CA SER A 45 0.60 -5.31 2.63
C SER A 45 -0.55 -6.30 2.40
N GLY A 46 -0.53 -7.03 1.29
CA GLY A 46 -1.51 -8.08 1.03
C GLY A 46 -2.04 -8.01 -0.39
N GLY A 47 -3.37 -8.05 -0.59
CA GLY A 47 -3.97 -7.69 -1.88
C GLY A 47 -3.86 -6.18 -2.11
N GLU A 48 -4.73 -5.43 -1.46
CA GLU A 48 -4.68 -3.96 -1.44
C GLU A 48 -5.17 -3.45 -0.07
N PRO A 49 -4.27 -2.93 0.78
CA PRO A 49 -4.61 -2.47 2.13
C PRO A 49 -5.64 -1.34 2.16
N LEU A 50 -5.64 -0.46 1.17
CA LEU A 50 -6.59 0.66 1.09
C LEU A 50 -8.05 0.24 0.93
N LEU A 51 -8.32 -1.02 0.55
CA LEU A 51 -9.67 -1.59 0.58
C LEU A 51 -10.19 -1.80 2.01
N GLN A 52 -9.28 -1.84 2.99
CA GLN A 52 -9.58 -1.97 4.42
C GLN A 52 -9.08 -0.75 5.19
N ILE A 53 -9.26 0.45 4.63
CA ILE A 53 -8.65 1.68 5.12
C ILE A 53 -8.95 1.97 6.59
N ASP A 54 -10.18 1.69 7.06
CA ASP A 54 -10.57 1.89 8.46
C ASP A 54 -9.80 0.96 9.40
N PHE A 55 -9.62 -0.31 9.01
CA PHE A 55 -8.85 -1.29 9.76
C PHE A 55 -7.37 -0.89 9.83
N VAL A 56 -6.78 -0.52 8.69
CA VAL A 56 -5.36 -0.14 8.62
C VAL A 56 -5.10 1.14 9.41
N SER A 57 -6.01 2.11 9.33
CA SER A 57 -5.92 3.38 10.04
C SER A 57 -5.90 3.16 11.56
N GLU A 58 -6.80 2.33 12.09
CA GLU A 58 -6.82 2.01 13.51
C GLU A 58 -5.62 1.17 13.93
N LEU A 59 -5.18 0.21 13.11
CA LEU A 59 -3.97 -0.58 13.37
C LEU A 59 -2.74 0.33 13.48
N PHE A 60 -2.56 1.28 12.56
CA PHE A 60 -1.42 2.20 12.58
C PHE A 60 -1.50 3.17 13.75
N ARG A 61 -2.69 3.68 14.08
CA ARG A 61 -2.89 4.51 15.26
C ARG A 61 -2.45 3.78 16.54
N LEU A 62 -2.87 2.52 16.72
CA LEU A 62 -2.47 1.70 17.86
C LEU A 62 -0.96 1.40 17.86
N ALA A 63 -0.37 1.14 16.70
CA ALA A 63 1.07 0.92 16.53
C ALA A 63 1.88 2.16 16.94
N LYS A 64 1.43 3.35 16.53
CA LYS A 64 2.07 4.63 16.89
C LYS A 64 2.06 4.87 18.40
N LEU A 65 0.97 4.51 19.12
CA LEU A 65 0.91 4.58 20.58
C LEU A 65 1.95 3.68 21.28
N GLN A 66 2.44 2.65 20.58
CA GLN A 66 3.50 1.74 21.05
C GLN A 66 4.90 2.12 20.55
N GLY A 67 5.04 3.28 19.89
CA GLY A 67 6.30 3.73 19.28
C GLY A 67 6.78 2.83 18.13
N VAL A 68 5.86 2.18 17.44
CA VAL A 68 6.16 1.28 16.31
C VAL A 68 6.14 2.07 15.00
N HIS A 69 7.18 1.91 14.18
CA HIS A 69 7.22 2.46 12.82
C HIS A 69 6.20 1.75 11.94
N THR A 70 5.48 2.52 11.11
CA THR A 70 4.38 2.03 10.28
C THR A 70 4.67 2.25 8.80
N THR A 71 4.52 1.19 8.00
CA THR A 71 4.72 1.24 6.56
C THR A 71 3.48 0.69 5.84
N LEU A 72 2.96 1.47 4.91
CA LEU A 72 1.88 1.06 4.01
C LEU A 72 2.48 0.58 2.68
N ASP A 73 2.23 -0.68 2.33
CA ASP A 73 2.63 -1.27 1.06
C ASP A 73 1.39 -1.41 0.17
N THR A 74 1.25 -0.54 -0.82
CA THR A 74 0.02 -0.39 -1.60
C THR A 74 0.31 -0.18 -3.08
N ALA A 75 -0.63 -0.58 -3.91
CA ALA A 75 -0.66 -0.19 -5.32
C ALA A 75 -1.44 1.11 -5.57
N GLY A 76 -2.05 1.71 -4.55
CA GLY A 76 -2.73 3.01 -4.64
C GLY A 76 -4.01 3.04 -5.46
N GLN A 77 -4.49 1.90 -5.96
CA GLN A 77 -5.64 1.86 -6.87
C GLN A 77 -6.95 2.43 -6.31
N PRO A 78 -7.30 2.23 -5.01
CA PRO A 78 -8.51 2.82 -4.44
C PRO A 78 -8.45 4.32 -4.19
N TYR A 79 -7.28 4.96 -4.36
CA TYR A 79 -7.13 6.38 -4.04
C TYR A 79 -8.10 7.25 -4.84
N THR A 80 -8.73 8.18 -4.15
CA THR A 80 -9.60 9.21 -4.72
C THR A 80 -9.70 10.38 -3.74
N THR A 81 -9.93 11.57 -4.28
CA THR A 81 -10.24 12.78 -3.50
C THR A 81 -11.72 12.89 -3.13
N ALA A 82 -12.53 11.90 -3.50
CA ALA A 82 -13.94 11.87 -3.14
C ALA A 82 -14.15 11.43 -1.68
N GLU A 83 -15.12 12.06 -1.01
CA GLU A 83 -15.54 11.65 0.33
C GLU A 83 -16.41 10.36 0.27
N PRO A 84 -16.36 9.49 1.27
CA PRO A 84 -15.63 9.64 2.54
C PRO A 84 -14.19 9.09 2.49
N PHE A 85 -13.70 8.65 1.34
CA PHE A 85 -12.37 8.03 1.24
C PHE A 85 -11.25 9.03 1.57
N TYR A 86 -11.35 10.25 1.08
CA TYR A 86 -10.28 11.24 1.22
C TYR A 86 -9.98 11.57 2.69
N SER A 87 -11.00 11.86 3.50
CA SER A 87 -10.82 12.11 4.93
C SER A 87 -10.21 10.92 5.68
N LYS A 88 -10.60 9.69 5.30
CA LYS A 88 -10.02 8.46 5.86
C LYS A 88 -8.56 8.30 5.47
N PHE A 89 -8.22 8.62 4.21
CA PHE A 89 -6.86 8.57 3.71
C PHE A 89 -5.94 9.57 4.44
N GLU A 90 -6.39 10.80 4.64
CA GLU A 90 -5.65 11.80 5.41
C GLU A 90 -5.42 11.32 6.86
N THR A 91 -6.44 10.74 7.50
CA THR A 91 -6.33 10.15 8.84
C THR A 91 -5.31 9.01 8.89
N LEU A 92 -5.32 8.11 7.91
CA LEU A 92 -4.34 7.04 7.79
C LEU A 92 -2.93 7.61 7.66
N MET A 93 -2.74 8.63 6.80
CA MET A 93 -1.43 9.24 6.54
C MET A 93 -0.84 9.95 7.77
N GLN A 94 -1.65 10.40 8.73
CA GLN A 94 -1.16 10.95 10.00
C GLN A 94 -0.38 9.92 10.82
N ASN A 95 -0.71 8.64 10.68
CA ASN A 95 -0.11 7.54 11.41
C ASN A 95 0.77 6.63 10.53
N THR A 96 1.09 7.07 9.31
CA THR A 96 1.95 6.34 8.36
C THR A 96 3.31 7.02 8.27
N ASP A 97 4.39 6.29 8.57
CA ASP A 97 5.76 6.80 8.49
C ASP A 97 6.35 6.65 7.08
N LEU A 98 6.00 5.59 6.38
CA LEU A 98 6.49 5.31 5.02
C LEU A 98 5.39 4.69 4.17
N VAL A 99 5.31 5.12 2.92
CA VAL A 99 4.51 4.44 1.89
C VAL A 99 5.44 3.78 0.88
N MET A 100 5.24 2.49 0.63
CA MET A 100 5.81 1.78 -0.51
C MET A 100 4.73 1.71 -1.59
N LEU A 101 4.86 2.55 -2.61
CA LEU A 101 3.88 2.68 -3.68
C LEU A 101 4.32 1.88 -4.91
N ASP A 102 3.53 0.90 -5.29
CA ASP A 102 3.80 0.09 -6.47
C ASP A 102 3.28 0.77 -7.75
N LEU A 103 4.17 1.29 -8.55
CA LEU A 103 3.85 1.74 -9.91
C LEU A 103 4.11 0.59 -10.91
N LYS A 104 3.05 -0.04 -11.39
CA LYS A 104 3.14 -1.25 -12.23
C LYS A 104 3.54 -0.94 -13.68
N ALA A 105 3.13 0.22 -14.21
CA ALA A 105 3.59 0.83 -15.45
C ALA A 105 3.24 2.32 -15.41
N PHE A 106 4.08 3.16 -16.04
CA PHE A 106 3.85 4.61 -16.08
C PHE A 106 2.83 4.99 -17.15
N TYR A 107 2.94 4.39 -18.36
CA TYR A 107 2.00 4.69 -19.45
C TYR A 107 0.65 4.05 -19.21
N PRO A 108 -0.48 4.82 -19.32
CA PRO A 108 -1.82 4.35 -18.99
C PRO A 108 -2.24 3.08 -19.75
N ASP A 109 -1.97 3.01 -21.05
CA ASP A 109 -2.35 1.85 -21.86
C ASP A 109 -1.61 0.59 -21.42
N ARG A 110 -0.32 0.70 -21.13
CA ARG A 110 0.49 -0.41 -20.59
C ARG A 110 0.00 -0.83 -19.22
N HIS A 111 -0.25 0.13 -18.34
CA HIS A 111 -0.79 -0.16 -17.02
C HIS A 111 -2.12 -0.90 -17.11
N LYS A 112 -3.02 -0.44 -17.97
CA LYS A 112 -4.32 -1.08 -18.19
C LYS A 112 -4.19 -2.49 -18.76
N ALA A 113 -3.31 -2.69 -19.74
CA ALA A 113 -3.03 -4.02 -20.31
C ALA A 113 -2.43 -5.00 -19.27
N LEU A 114 -1.66 -4.47 -18.31
CA LEU A 114 -0.97 -5.26 -17.30
C LEU A 114 -1.85 -5.59 -16.08
N THR A 115 -2.69 -4.65 -15.66
CA THR A 115 -3.43 -4.69 -14.38
C THR A 115 -4.94 -4.76 -14.52
N GLY A 116 -5.47 -4.43 -15.71
CA GLY A 116 -6.90 -4.27 -15.98
C GLY A 116 -7.50 -2.94 -15.48
N CYS A 117 -6.68 -2.02 -14.95
CA CYS A 117 -7.13 -0.77 -14.34
C CYS A 117 -6.36 0.43 -14.90
N ASP A 118 -6.94 1.62 -14.76
CA ASP A 118 -6.26 2.89 -15.02
C ASP A 118 -5.25 3.21 -13.90
N ASN A 119 -4.17 3.96 -14.22
CA ASN A 119 -3.15 4.33 -13.25
C ASN A 119 -3.31 5.76 -12.69
N THR A 120 -4.31 6.50 -13.13
CA THR A 120 -4.57 7.88 -12.66
C THR A 120 -4.65 7.96 -11.12
N PRO A 121 -5.41 7.09 -10.43
CA PRO A 121 -5.45 7.11 -8.96
C PRO A 121 -4.07 6.95 -8.31
N ILE A 122 -3.21 6.12 -8.89
CA ILE A 122 -1.87 5.84 -8.36
C ILE A 122 -0.97 7.08 -8.52
N LEU A 123 -1.01 7.69 -9.70
CA LEU A 123 -0.24 8.91 -9.99
C LEU A 123 -0.73 10.09 -9.16
N ASP A 124 -2.03 10.22 -8.95
CA ASP A 124 -2.61 11.26 -8.10
C ASP A 124 -2.23 11.06 -6.63
N MET A 125 -2.24 9.80 -6.14
CA MET A 125 -1.72 9.49 -4.81
C MET A 125 -0.24 9.85 -4.68
N ALA A 126 0.60 9.50 -5.67
CA ALA A 126 2.02 9.83 -5.66
C ALA A 126 2.24 11.35 -5.62
N ARG A 127 1.46 12.11 -6.37
CA ARG A 127 1.49 13.57 -6.41
C ARG A 127 1.10 14.17 -5.05
N TRP A 128 0.00 13.67 -4.48
CA TRP A 128 -0.45 14.06 -3.15
C TRP A 128 0.64 13.82 -2.08
N MET A 129 1.32 12.66 -2.13
CA MET A 129 2.42 12.33 -1.21
C MET A 129 3.56 13.35 -1.31
N GLY A 130 3.96 13.72 -2.54
CA GLY A 130 4.98 14.72 -2.80
C GLY A 130 4.59 16.11 -2.26
N GLU A 131 3.36 16.55 -2.52
CA GLU A 131 2.84 17.84 -2.08
C GLU A 131 2.75 17.95 -0.54
N HIS A 132 2.50 16.84 0.13
CA HIS A 132 2.38 16.80 1.61
C HIS A 132 3.66 16.35 2.31
N GLY A 133 4.78 16.21 1.58
CA GLY A 133 6.08 15.85 2.14
C GLY A 133 6.10 14.49 2.84
N LYS A 134 5.27 13.54 2.39
CA LYS A 134 5.20 12.19 2.95
C LYS A 134 6.33 11.33 2.42
N ALA A 135 7.00 10.60 3.31
CA ALA A 135 8.04 9.65 2.90
C ALA A 135 7.42 8.54 2.03
N MET A 136 7.98 8.39 0.83
CA MET A 136 7.49 7.41 -0.15
C MET A 136 8.65 6.77 -0.89
N TRP A 137 8.56 5.46 -1.09
CA TRP A 137 9.35 4.71 -2.04
C TRP A 137 8.46 4.27 -3.20
N ILE A 138 8.84 4.63 -4.42
CA ILE A 138 8.20 4.07 -5.62
C ILE A 138 8.89 2.76 -5.95
N ARG A 139 8.10 1.69 -6.08
CA ARG A 139 8.59 0.38 -6.50
C ARG A 139 8.07 0.03 -7.87
N HIS A 140 8.95 -0.54 -8.69
CA HIS A 140 8.59 -1.09 -9.98
C HIS A 140 9.18 -2.50 -10.10
N VAL A 141 8.33 -3.47 -10.42
CA VAL A 141 8.76 -4.87 -10.56
C VAL A 141 9.18 -5.09 -12.02
N LEU A 142 10.44 -5.45 -12.22
CA LEU A 142 10.98 -5.78 -13.55
C LEU A 142 10.61 -7.22 -13.92
N VAL A 143 9.76 -7.35 -14.92
CA VAL A 143 9.37 -8.64 -15.51
C VAL A 143 9.78 -8.63 -16.97
N PRO A 144 10.72 -9.52 -17.39
CA PRO A 144 11.20 -9.55 -18.77
C PRO A 144 10.09 -9.63 -19.80
N GLY A 145 10.13 -8.72 -20.77
CA GLY A 145 9.13 -8.61 -21.84
C GLY A 145 7.77 -8.04 -21.43
N LEU A 146 7.61 -7.59 -20.17
CA LEU A 146 6.35 -7.00 -19.70
C LEU A 146 6.53 -5.59 -19.11
N THR A 147 7.52 -5.40 -18.23
CA THR A 147 7.71 -4.15 -17.46
C THR A 147 9.15 -3.65 -17.49
N ASP A 148 9.98 -4.18 -18.34
CA ASP A 148 11.41 -3.88 -18.48
C ASP A 148 11.73 -2.89 -19.62
N ASP A 149 10.76 -2.09 -20.04
CA ASP A 149 10.97 -1.06 -21.06
C ASP A 149 11.79 0.10 -20.50
N GLU A 150 12.97 0.35 -21.09
CA GLU A 150 13.86 1.44 -20.66
C GLU A 150 13.22 2.82 -20.70
N ALA A 151 12.25 3.08 -21.59
CA ALA A 151 11.59 4.37 -21.68
C ALA A 151 10.69 4.66 -20.46
N GLU A 152 10.20 3.61 -19.79
CA GLU A 152 9.43 3.73 -18.55
C GLU A 152 10.30 3.83 -17.30
N LEU A 153 11.58 3.43 -17.40
CA LEU A 153 12.50 3.37 -16.24
C LEU A 153 13.36 4.64 -16.10
N ARG A 154 13.30 5.55 -17.05
CA ARG A 154 14.02 6.82 -17.10
C ARG A 154 13.14 8.00 -16.69
#